data_a1f7e17b7659b69dabea2626c77cba56
#
_entry.id   a1f7e17b7659b69dabea2626c77cba56
#
_cell.length_a   1.000
_cell.length_b   1.000
_cell.length_c   1.000
_cell.angle_alpha   90.00
_cell.angle_beta   90.00
_cell.angle_gamma   90.00
#
_symmetry.space_group_name_H-M   'P 1'
#
loop_
_entity.id
_entity.type
_entity.pdbx_description
1 polymer ?
#
loop_
_entity_poly.entity_id
_entity_poly.type
_entity_poly.pdbx_seq_one_letter_code
_entity_poly.pdbx_strand_id
1 'polypeptide(L)'
;MTDLFQEPKDATPLAPEERDGLRLSWVTTRADLNVAEQDNIDKGAAWAFRARRRDMLTVDFVLQLHKRMFGDVWTWAGHYRRTERNIGIAPYLIGVQTSQLMGDAAYWVQHETYEPIELAVRLHHKLVFIHPFPNGNGRHARLMADLLLQRLGVPALSWGGGSLNDLTALRRAYVDALRLADREDYEALIAFAQS
;
A
#
# COMPACT_ATOMS: atom_id res chain seq x y z
N MET A 1 -25.39 6.33 -14.58
CA MET A 1 -24.56 5.17 -14.17
C MET A 1 -23.20 5.72 -13.83
N THR A 2 -22.75 5.59 -12.58
CA THR A 2 -21.39 5.96 -12.19
C THR A 2 -20.42 4.98 -12.88
N ASP A 3 -19.41 5.51 -13.58
CA ASP A 3 -18.39 4.69 -14.24
C ASP A 3 -17.76 3.76 -13.19
N LEU A 4 -17.77 2.44 -13.45
CA LEU A 4 -17.16 1.41 -12.60
C LEU A 4 -15.72 1.75 -12.18
N PHE A 5 -14.99 2.43 -13.06
CA PHE A 5 -13.59 2.81 -12.86
C PHE A 5 -13.39 4.27 -12.45
N GLN A 6 -14.48 4.99 -12.08
CA GLN A 6 -14.37 6.35 -11.57
C GLN A 6 -13.66 6.33 -10.20
N GLU A 7 -12.43 6.78 -10.20
CA GLU A 7 -11.64 6.90 -8.97
C GLU A 7 -12.00 8.18 -8.20
N PRO A 8 -11.91 8.18 -6.86
CA PRO A 8 -11.98 9.41 -6.08
C PRO A 8 -10.94 10.43 -6.56
N LYS A 9 -11.24 11.71 -6.38
CA LYS A 9 -10.26 12.79 -6.63
C LYS A 9 -8.95 12.46 -5.88
N ASP A 10 -7.83 12.60 -6.55
CA ASP A 10 -6.48 12.27 -6.06
C ASP A 10 -6.14 10.76 -6.00
N ALA A 11 -6.99 9.88 -6.49
CA ALA A 11 -6.60 8.49 -6.74
C ALA A 11 -5.88 8.37 -8.09
N THR A 12 -5.04 7.34 -8.21
CA THR A 12 -4.40 7.02 -9.48
C THR A 12 -5.36 6.20 -10.34
N PRO A 13 -5.83 6.73 -11.49
CA PRO A 13 -6.75 5.99 -12.34
C PRO A 13 -6.03 4.80 -13.00
N LEU A 14 -6.77 3.70 -13.18
CA LEU A 14 -6.30 2.56 -13.96
C LEU A 14 -6.21 2.93 -15.44
N ALA A 15 -5.13 2.49 -16.10
CA ALA A 15 -5.02 2.57 -17.55
C ALA A 15 -6.05 1.62 -18.22
N PRO A 16 -6.47 1.89 -19.47
CA PRO A 16 -7.46 1.05 -20.14
C PRO A 16 -7.11 -0.45 -20.11
N GLU A 17 -5.89 -0.80 -20.44
CA GLU A 17 -5.40 -2.19 -20.45
C GLU A 17 -5.36 -2.84 -19.05
N GLU A 18 -5.33 -2.05 -17.99
CA GLU A 18 -5.39 -2.56 -16.61
C GLU A 18 -6.83 -2.81 -16.18
N ARG A 19 -7.80 -2.03 -16.71
CA ARG A 19 -9.24 -2.26 -16.48
C ARG A 19 -9.68 -3.60 -17.05
N ASP A 20 -9.11 -4.03 -18.20
CA ASP A 20 -9.35 -5.33 -18.81
C ASP A 20 -8.85 -6.50 -17.93
N GLY A 21 -8.04 -6.20 -16.91
CA GLY A 21 -7.57 -7.16 -15.92
C GLY A 21 -8.59 -7.58 -14.88
N LEU A 22 -9.82 -7.04 -14.89
CA LEU A 22 -10.89 -7.44 -13.95
C LEU A 22 -11.32 -8.89 -14.22
N ARG A 23 -11.28 -9.73 -13.18
CA ARG A 23 -11.62 -11.16 -13.27
C ARG A 23 -13.08 -11.47 -13.06
N LEU A 24 -13.82 -10.57 -12.41
CA LEU A 24 -15.14 -10.82 -11.88
C LEU A 24 -16.21 -10.23 -12.79
N SER A 25 -16.88 -11.07 -13.60
CA SER A 25 -17.91 -10.63 -14.56
C SER A 25 -19.18 -10.08 -13.90
N TRP A 26 -19.41 -10.38 -12.63
CA TRP A 26 -20.57 -9.88 -11.88
C TRP A 26 -20.34 -8.46 -11.33
N VAL A 27 -19.10 -7.97 -11.30
CA VAL A 27 -18.77 -6.62 -10.86
C VAL A 27 -19.17 -5.64 -11.94
N THR A 28 -20.24 -4.89 -11.70
CA THR A 28 -20.81 -3.94 -12.67
C THR A 28 -20.85 -2.51 -12.16
N THR A 29 -20.66 -2.31 -10.84
CA THR A 29 -20.65 -1.00 -10.20
C THR A 29 -19.37 -0.79 -9.38
N ARG A 30 -19.06 0.47 -9.08
CA ARG A 30 -17.95 0.81 -8.17
C ARG A 30 -18.15 0.20 -6.77
N ALA A 31 -19.38 0.12 -6.30
CA ALA A 31 -19.70 -0.50 -5.02
C ALA A 31 -19.36 -1.99 -5.01
N ASP A 32 -19.73 -2.72 -6.08
CA ASP A 32 -19.38 -4.14 -6.22
C ASP A 32 -17.85 -4.34 -6.20
N LEU A 33 -17.14 -3.49 -6.94
CA LEU A 33 -15.67 -3.54 -6.99
C LEU A 33 -15.04 -3.30 -5.61
N ASN A 34 -15.53 -2.32 -4.87
CA ASN A 34 -15.04 -2.02 -3.54
C ASN A 34 -15.25 -3.20 -2.58
N VAL A 35 -16.42 -3.86 -2.63
CA VAL A 35 -16.72 -5.04 -1.82
C VAL A 35 -15.80 -6.21 -2.20
N ALA A 36 -15.65 -6.49 -3.50
CA ALA A 36 -14.79 -7.56 -3.98
C ALA A 36 -13.31 -7.35 -3.60
N GLU A 37 -12.80 -6.12 -3.74
CA GLU A 37 -11.44 -5.77 -3.31
C GLU A 37 -11.29 -5.90 -1.80
N GLN A 38 -12.24 -5.43 -0.99
CA GLN A 38 -12.15 -5.51 0.46
C GLN A 38 -12.11 -6.98 0.94
N ASP A 39 -12.99 -7.83 0.42
CA ASP A 39 -12.99 -9.27 0.73
C ASP A 39 -11.64 -9.94 0.41
N ASN A 40 -11.05 -9.57 -0.73
CA ASN A 40 -9.75 -10.14 -1.13
C ASN A 40 -8.60 -9.59 -0.26
N ILE A 41 -8.65 -8.30 0.12
CA ILE A 41 -7.69 -7.68 1.04
C ILE A 41 -7.73 -8.39 2.39
N ASP A 42 -8.90 -8.64 2.94
CA ASP A 42 -9.07 -9.29 4.24
C ASP A 42 -8.49 -10.72 4.23
N LYS A 43 -8.70 -11.48 3.14
CA LYS A 43 -8.07 -12.79 2.94
C LYS A 43 -6.55 -12.68 2.86
N GLY A 44 -6.04 -11.70 2.13
CA GLY A 44 -4.61 -11.42 1.99
C GLY A 44 -3.96 -11.05 3.33
N ALA A 45 -4.61 -10.19 4.11
CA ALA A 45 -4.18 -9.81 5.44
C ALA A 45 -4.17 -11.00 6.40
N ALA A 46 -5.26 -11.78 6.44
CA ALA A 46 -5.35 -12.98 7.26
C ALA A 46 -4.24 -14.00 6.93
N TRP A 47 -3.91 -14.18 5.64
CA TRP A 47 -2.78 -15.00 5.22
C TRP A 47 -1.45 -14.44 5.74
N ALA A 48 -1.21 -13.13 5.59
CA ALA A 48 0.03 -12.50 5.99
C ALA A 48 0.27 -12.56 7.51
N PHE A 49 -0.77 -12.29 8.30
CA PHE A 49 -0.69 -12.34 9.77
C PHE A 49 -0.51 -13.76 10.33
N ARG A 50 -1.04 -14.80 9.66
CA ARG A 50 -0.84 -16.20 10.06
C ARG A 50 0.55 -16.72 9.70
N ALA A 51 1.09 -16.26 8.61
CA ALA A 51 2.44 -16.62 8.19
C ALA A 51 3.44 -15.91 9.11
N ARG A 52 3.98 -16.60 10.12
CA ARG A 52 5.13 -16.15 10.92
C ARG A 52 6.37 -16.07 10.02
N ARG A 53 6.32 -15.26 8.97
CA ARG A 53 7.36 -15.19 7.97
C ARG A 53 8.50 -14.32 8.47
N ARG A 54 9.68 -14.94 8.57
CA ARG A 54 10.94 -14.25 8.87
C ARG A 54 11.37 -13.33 7.72
N ASP A 55 10.91 -13.58 6.50
CA ASP A 55 11.41 -12.96 5.26
C ASP A 55 10.44 -11.96 4.63
N MET A 56 9.72 -11.17 5.46
CA MET A 56 8.78 -10.17 4.95
C MET A 56 9.46 -8.97 4.25
N LEU A 57 10.73 -8.71 4.56
CA LEU A 57 11.50 -7.62 3.94
C LEU A 57 12.25 -8.12 2.70
N THR A 58 11.50 -8.69 1.75
CA THR A 58 12.00 -9.19 0.46
C THR A 58 11.08 -8.75 -0.67
N VAL A 59 11.64 -8.61 -1.87
CA VAL A 59 10.86 -8.30 -3.09
C VAL A 59 9.78 -9.35 -3.32
N ASP A 60 10.11 -10.64 -3.13
CA ASP A 60 9.16 -11.73 -3.31
C ASP A 60 7.95 -11.60 -2.39
N PHE A 61 8.17 -11.24 -1.12
CA PHE A 61 7.06 -11.02 -0.18
C PHE A 61 6.21 -9.81 -0.58
N VAL A 62 6.80 -8.69 -1.02
CA VAL A 62 6.08 -7.51 -1.52
C VAL A 62 5.13 -7.90 -2.66
N LEU A 63 5.63 -8.67 -3.64
CA LEU A 63 4.82 -9.12 -4.78
C LEU A 63 3.76 -10.13 -4.36
N GLN A 64 4.11 -11.11 -3.52
CA GLN A 64 3.16 -12.12 -3.04
C GLN A 64 2.06 -11.51 -2.19
N LEU A 65 2.37 -10.58 -1.29
CA LEU A 65 1.37 -9.89 -0.47
C LEU A 65 0.36 -9.17 -1.36
N HIS A 66 0.83 -8.39 -2.34
CA HIS A 66 -0.06 -7.72 -3.27
C HIS A 66 -0.93 -8.70 -4.07
N LYS A 67 -0.35 -9.82 -4.52
CA LYS A 67 -1.10 -10.88 -5.19
C LYS A 67 -2.18 -11.49 -4.29
N ARG A 68 -1.89 -11.68 -3.00
CA ARG A 68 -2.87 -12.21 -2.04
C ARG A 68 -4.00 -11.24 -1.73
N MET A 69 -3.69 -9.92 -1.75
CA MET A 69 -4.68 -8.87 -1.48
C MET A 69 -5.60 -8.58 -2.66
N PHE A 70 -5.16 -8.82 -3.90
CA PHE A 70 -5.88 -8.34 -5.09
C PHE A 70 -6.06 -9.40 -6.19
N GLY A 71 -5.46 -10.58 -6.06
CA GLY A 71 -5.38 -11.58 -7.14
C GLY A 71 -6.70 -12.30 -7.45
N ASP A 72 -7.68 -12.30 -6.55
CA ASP A 72 -9.01 -12.82 -6.84
C ASP A 72 -9.80 -11.85 -7.75
N VAL A 73 -9.46 -10.56 -7.70
CA VAL A 73 -10.14 -9.48 -8.44
C VAL A 73 -9.40 -9.11 -9.71
N TRP A 74 -8.06 -9.06 -9.67
CA TRP A 74 -7.25 -8.49 -10.74
C TRP A 74 -6.18 -9.44 -11.27
N THR A 75 -6.05 -9.55 -12.60
CA THR A 75 -5.03 -10.40 -13.27
C THR A 75 -3.61 -9.88 -13.06
N TRP A 76 -3.42 -8.57 -12.97
CA TRP A 76 -2.13 -7.91 -12.78
C TRP A 76 -1.65 -7.90 -11.32
N ALA A 77 -2.45 -8.40 -10.37
CA ALA A 77 -2.07 -8.41 -8.97
C ALA A 77 -0.75 -9.16 -8.72
N GLY A 78 0.16 -8.54 -7.98
CA GLY A 78 1.50 -9.07 -7.75
C GLY A 78 2.51 -8.80 -8.87
N HIS A 79 2.15 -8.02 -9.87
CA HIS A 79 3.06 -7.59 -10.94
C HIS A 79 3.28 -6.09 -10.90
N TYR A 80 4.50 -5.64 -11.14
CA TYR A 80 4.81 -4.23 -11.25
C TYR A 80 4.06 -3.59 -12.43
N ARG A 81 3.62 -2.33 -12.23
CA ARG A 81 3.06 -1.54 -13.33
C ARG A 81 4.12 -1.29 -14.40
N ARG A 82 3.67 -1.16 -15.62
CA ARG A 82 4.50 -0.87 -16.80
C ARG A 82 4.23 0.51 -17.38
N THR A 83 3.20 1.19 -16.89
CA THR A 83 2.74 2.50 -17.35
C THR A 83 3.15 3.60 -16.38
N GLU A 84 3.44 4.78 -16.92
CA GLU A 84 3.64 5.99 -16.11
C GLU A 84 2.37 6.36 -15.35
N ARG A 85 2.55 7.03 -14.22
CA ARG A 85 1.48 7.54 -13.37
C ARG A 85 1.73 9.01 -13.03
N ASN A 86 0.67 9.68 -12.56
CA ASN A 86 0.78 11.03 -11.98
C ASN A 86 1.55 11.04 -10.64
N ILE A 87 1.76 9.88 -10.04
CA ILE A 87 2.55 9.65 -8.82
C ILE A 87 3.42 8.39 -8.97
N GLY A 88 4.49 8.32 -8.18
CA GLY A 88 5.42 7.20 -8.23
C GLY A 88 6.61 7.46 -9.17
N ILE A 89 7.56 6.57 -9.12
CA ILE A 89 8.79 6.63 -9.95
C ILE A 89 8.56 6.04 -11.34
N ALA A 90 9.51 6.25 -12.25
CA ALA A 90 9.48 5.65 -13.59
C ALA A 90 9.42 4.11 -13.51
N PRO A 91 8.59 3.43 -14.35
CA PRO A 91 8.34 2.00 -14.24
C PRO A 91 9.59 1.11 -14.28
N TYR A 92 10.58 1.50 -15.07
CA TYR A 92 11.83 0.73 -15.20
C TYR A 92 12.73 0.78 -13.95
N LEU A 93 12.48 1.72 -13.02
CA LEU A 93 13.20 1.84 -11.75
C LEU A 93 12.55 1.02 -10.61
N ILE A 94 11.29 0.61 -10.75
CA ILE A 94 10.50 0.03 -9.66
C ILE A 94 11.21 -1.20 -9.06
N GLY A 95 11.68 -2.12 -9.89
CA GLY A 95 12.32 -3.34 -9.41
C GLY A 95 13.56 -3.08 -8.57
N VAL A 96 14.43 -2.18 -9.05
CA VAL A 96 15.67 -1.79 -8.36
C VAL A 96 15.36 -1.06 -7.06
N GLN A 97 14.47 -0.07 -7.10
CA GLN A 97 14.12 0.73 -5.92
C GLN A 97 13.38 -0.09 -4.86
N THR A 98 12.52 -1.04 -5.27
CA THR A 98 11.87 -1.96 -4.32
C THR A 98 12.90 -2.88 -3.66
N SER A 99 13.86 -3.41 -4.43
CA SER A 99 14.92 -4.25 -3.88
C SER A 99 15.81 -3.50 -2.90
N GLN A 100 16.19 -2.27 -3.25
CA GLN A 100 16.97 -1.40 -2.37
C GLN A 100 16.21 -1.10 -1.08
N LEU A 101 14.95 -0.69 -1.18
CA LEU A 101 14.11 -0.41 0.00
C LEU A 101 13.99 -1.63 0.93
N MET A 102 13.86 -2.84 0.41
CA MET A 102 13.79 -4.04 1.24
C MET A 102 15.12 -4.28 1.97
N GLY A 103 16.25 -4.06 1.31
CA GLY A 103 17.58 -4.11 1.93
C GLY A 103 17.75 -3.05 3.01
N ASP A 104 17.38 -1.80 2.72
CA ASP A 104 17.46 -0.70 3.67
C ASP A 104 16.57 -0.97 4.91
N ALA A 105 15.33 -1.43 4.70
CA ALA A 105 14.43 -1.77 5.80
C ALA A 105 14.97 -2.93 6.66
N ALA A 106 15.57 -3.93 6.05
CA ALA A 106 16.23 -5.03 6.79
C ALA A 106 17.40 -4.51 7.62
N TYR A 107 18.20 -3.60 7.05
CA TYR A 107 19.29 -2.94 7.76
C TYR A 107 18.77 -2.10 8.95
N TRP A 108 17.71 -1.29 8.74
CA TRP A 108 17.12 -0.48 9.81
C TRP A 108 16.62 -1.33 10.98
N VAL A 109 15.99 -2.47 10.69
CA VAL A 109 15.55 -3.42 11.72
C VAL A 109 16.74 -4.02 12.47
N GLN A 110 17.78 -4.44 11.75
CA GLN A 110 18.95 -5.11 12.32
C GLN A 110 19.75 -4.16 13.23
N HIS A 111 19.84 -2.88 12.87
CA HIS A 111 20.65 -1.87 13.56
C HIS A 111 19.84 -0.92 14.44
N GLU A 112 18.52 -1.18 14.61
CA GLU A 112 17.64 -0.32 15.41
C GLU A 112 17.77 1.17 15.05
N THR A 113 17.84 1.46 13.72
CA THR A 113 18.17 2.79 13.19
C THR A 113 17.09 3.82 13.53
N TYR A 114 15.85 3.38 13.64
CA TYR A 114 14.68 4.20 13.97
C TYR A 114 13.82 3.51 15.02
N GLU A 115 13.06 4.27 15.78
CA GLU A 115 11.99 3.73 16.63
C GLU A 115 11.00 2.92 15.79
N PRO A 116 10.40 1.85 16.32
CA PRO A 116 9.56 0.92 15.56
C PRO A 116 8.46 1.57 14.75
N ILE A 117 7.76 2.56 15.30
CA ILE A 117 6.67 3.28 14.60
C ILE A 117 7.24 4.12 13.45
N GLU A 118 8.31 4.85 13.68
CA GLU A 118 8.96 5.64 12.64
C GLU A 118 9.47 4.74 11.51
N LEU A 119 10.10 3.61 11.85
CA LEU A 119 10.59 2.64 10.86
C LEU A 119 9.45 2.12 9.99
N ALA A 120 8.32 1.74 10.57
CA ALA A 120 7.15 1.27 9.84
C ALA A 120 6.53 2.37 8.94
N VAL A 121 6.47 3.60 9.43
CA VAL A 121 5.97 4.75 8.67
C VAL A 121 6.92 5.11 7.52
N ARG A 122 8.24 5.03 7.71
CA ARG A 122 9.23 5.20 6.63
C ARG A 122 9.09 4.12 5.55
N LEU A 123 8.95 2.85 5.94
CA LEU A 123 8.68 1.76 4.99
C LEU A 123 7.40 2.01 4.19
N HIS A 124 6.31 2.39 4.87
CA HIS A 124 5.06 2.76 4.23
C HIS A 124 5.24 3.88 3.21
N HIS A 125 5.84 5.00 3.63
CA HIS A 125 6.06 6.17 2.77
C HIS A 125 6.88 5.81 1.52
N LYS A 126 8.02 5.15 1.69
CA LYS A 126 8.90 4.77 0.56
C LYS A 126 8.20 3.80 -0.41
N LEU A 127 7.37 2.86 0.07
CA LEU A 127 6.56 2.00 -0.80
C LEU A 127 5.50 2.81 -1.58
N VAL A 128 4.83 3.78 -0.93
CA VAL A 128 3.88 4.67 -1.59
C VAL A 128 4.58 5.56 -2.62
N PHE A 129 5.77 6.06 -2.30
CA PHE A 129 6.60 6.86 -3.21
C PHE A 129 7.03 6.07 -4.46
N ILE A 130 7.50 4.83 -4.31
CA ILE A 130 7.85 3.94 -5.43
C ILE A 130 6.62 3.65 -6.29
N HIS A 131 5.46 3.47 -5.67
CA HIS A 131 4.17 3.16 -6.32
C HIS A 131 4.25 1.98 -7.28
N PRO A 132 4.59 0.78 -6.77
CA PRO A 132 5.01 -0.33 -7.61
C PRO A 132 3.90 -0.95 -8.47
N PHE A 133 2.64 -0.86 -8.05
CA PHE A 133 1.52 -1.59 -8.67
C PHE A 133 0.56 -0.67 -9.43
N PRO A 134 -0.27 -1.23 -10.34
CA PRO A 134 -1.31 -0.47 -11.03
C PRO A 134 -2.29 0.21 -10.09
N ASN A 135 -2.70 -0.44 -9.00
CA ASN A 135 -3.58 0.07 -7.95
C ASN A 135 -3.26 -0.59 -6.60
N GLY A 136 -3.90 -0.15 -5.51
CA GLY A 136 -3.79 -0.77 -4.19
C GLY A 136 -2.53 -0.42 -3.40
N ASN A 137 -1.64 0.45 -3.92
CA ASN A 137 -0.33 0.74 -3.31
C ASN A 137 -0.43 1.22 -1.87
N GLY A 138 -1.35 2.15 -1.56
CA GLY A 138 -1.53 2.66 -0.20
C GLY A 138 -2.00 1.58 0.78
N ARG A 139 -2.97 0.75 0.39
CA ARG A 139 -3.49 -0.36 1.22
C ARG A 139 -2.41 -1.43 1.46
N HIS A 140 -1.67 -1.76 0.41
CA HIS A 140 -0.54 -2.68 0.49
C HIS A 140 0.57 -2.14 1.41
N ALA A 141 0.96 -0.87 1.26
CA ALA A 141 2.02 -0.26 2.06
C ALA A 141 1.64 -0.15 3.55
N ARG A 142 0.37 0.15 3.87
CA ARG A 142 -0.12 0.11 5.26
C ARG A 142 -0.01 -1.28 5.86
N LEU A 143 -0.46 -2.30 5.15
CA LEU A 143 -0.36 -3.67 5.63
C LEU A 143 1.10 -4.12 5.81
N MET A 144 2.01 -3.72 4.93
CA MET A 144 3.46 -3.97 5.10
C MET A 144 3.99 -3.34 6.38
N ALA A 145 3.60 -2.10 6.70
CA ALA A 145 3.98 -1.41 7.92
C ALA A 145 3.42 -2.11 9.17
N ASP A 146 2.14 -2.50 9.16
CA ASP A 146 1.49 -3.19 10.27
C ASP A 146 2.09 -4.58 10.52
N LEU A 147 2.45 -5.31 9.48
CA LEU A 147 3.17 -6.59 9.58
C LEU A 147 4.58 -6.41 10.18
N LEU A 148 5.26 -5.32 9.84
CA LEU A 148 6.55 -5.00 10.41
C LEU A 148 6.43 -4.69 11.90
N LEU A 149 5.45 -3.87 12.30
CA LEU A 149 5.17 -3.58 13.70
C LEU A 149 4.83 -4.84 14.48
N GLN A 150 3.99 -5.72 13.95
CA GLN A 150 3.69 -7.01 14.58
C GLN A 150 4.96 -7.84 14.81
N ARG A 151 5.88 -7.86 13.84
CA ARG A 151 7.17 -8.55 13.98
C ARG A 151 8.04 -7.95 15.09
N LEU A 152 7.96 -6.63 15.28
CA LEU A 152 8.68 -5.89 16.31
C LEU A 152 7.95 -5.90 17.67
N GLY A 153 6.79 -6.58 17.78
CA GLY A 153 6.01 -6.66 19.02
C GLY A 153 5.24 -5.38 19.35
N VAL A 154 5.01 -4.52 18.37
CA VAL A 154 4.28 -3.25 18.51
C VAL A 154 2.88 -3.40 17.89
N PRO A 155 1.81 -2.83 18.48
CA PRO A 155 0.48 -2.83 17.88
C PRO A 155 0.44 -2.17 16.50
N ALA A 156 -0.50 -2.64 15.65
CA ALA A 156 -0.78 -2.02 14.36
C ALA A 156 -1.27 -0.57 14.52
N LEU A 157 -1.10 0.23 13.48
CA LEU A 157 -1.49 1.64 13.43
C LEU A 157 -2.95 1.79 12.99
N SER A 158 -3.57 2.90 13.40
CA SER A 158 -4.97 3.22 13.07
C SER A 158 -5.16 3.83 11.69
N TRP A 159 -4.11 4.46 11.14
CA TRP A 159 -4.09 5.10 9.83
C TRP A 159 -5.23 6.11 9.62
N GLY A 160 -5.55 6.89 10.65
CA GLY A 160 -6.64 7.85 10.64
C GLY A 160 -8.02 7.22 10.87
N GLY A 161 -8.10 5.94 11.22
CA GLY A 161 -9.37 5.23 11.43
C GLY A 161 -10.22 5.72 12.60
N GLY A 162 -9.63 6.50 13.51
CA GLY A 162 -10.33 7.12 14.64
C GLY A 162 -11.21 8.31 14.26
N SER A 163 -11.05 8.88 13.06
CA SER A 163 -11.80 10.09 12.61
C SER A 163 -12.57 9.79 11.32
N LEU A 164 -13.74 9.16 11.44
CA LEU A 164 -14.58 8.77 10.29
C LEU A 164 -15.51 9.87 9.78
N ASN A 165 -15.51 11.06 10.38
CA ASN A 165 -16.53 12.09 10.11
C ASN A 165 -16.35 12.83 8.77
N ASP A 166 -15.14 12.86 8.19
CA ASP A 166 -14.87 13.45 6.87
C ASP A 166 -13.74 12.71 6.14
N LEU A 167 -14.12 11.77 5.26
CA LEU A 167 -13.18 10.99 4.45
C LEU A 167 -12.34 11.87 3.51
N THR A 168 -12.86 13.03 3.09
CA THR A 168 -12.16 13.96 2.20
C THR A 168 -11.06 14.70 2.95
N ALA A 169 -11.38 15.19 4.16
CA ALA A 169 -10.40 15.84 5.03
C ALA A 169 -9.30 14.85 5.47
N LEU A 170 -9.70 13.62 5.85
CA LEU A 170 -8.76 12.55 6.22
C LEU A 170 -7.78 12.25 5.08
N ARG A 171 -8.30 12.10 3.86
CA ARG A 171 -7.47 11.86 2.68
C ARG A 171 -6.51 13.02 2.41
N ARG A 172 -6.98 14.26 2.52
CA ARG A 172 -6.14 15.44 2.35
C ARG A 172 -5.01 15.48 3.37
N ALA A 173 -5.32 15.28 4.65
CA ALA A 173 -4.33 15.22 5.72
C ALA A 173 -3.26 14.14 5.45
N TYR A 174 -3.68 12.97 4.99
CA TYR A 174 -2.75 11.89 4.59
C TYR A 174 -1.83 12.30 3.44
N VAL A 175 -2.38 12.89 2.37
CA VAL A 175 -1.58 13.31 1.21
C VAL A 175 -0.61 14.43 1.58
N ASP A 176 -1.04 15.38 2.40
CA ASP A 176 -0.17 16.47 2.86
C ASP A 176 0.95 15.95 3.77
N ALA A 177 0.66 14.98 4.64
CA ALA A 177 1.67 14.30 5.45
C ALA A 177 2.69 13.51 4.60
N LEU A 178 2.25 12.84 3.52
CA LEU A 178 3.17 12.19 2.57
C LEU A 178 4.10 13.20 1.89
N ARG A 179 3.60 14.38 1.50
CA ARG A 179 4.42 15.45 0.88
C ARG A 179 5.47 16.02 1.82
N LEU A 180 5.20 16.07 3.13
CA LEU A 180 6.20 16.42 4.13
C LEU A 180 7.25 15.32 4.25
N ALA A 181 6.83 14.06 4.29
CA ALA A 181 7.73 12.90 4.31
C ALA A 181 8.61 12.79 3.05
N ASP A 182 8.19 13.29 1.88
CA ASP A 182 9.03 13.42 0.68
C ASP A 182 10.26 14.33 0.92
N ARG A 183 10.20 15.18 1.95
CA ARG A 183 11.29 16.08 2.38
C ARG A 183 11.97 15.59 3.66
N GLU A 184 11.80 14.30 3.98
CA GLU A 184 12.32 13.62 5.20
C GLU A 184 11.70 14.13 6.52
N ASP A 185 10.60 14.89 6.49
CA ASP A 185 9.81 15.29 7.65
C ASP A 185 8.68 14.29 7.88
N TYR A 186 8.86 13.38 8.81
CA TYR A 186 7.93 12.28 9.10
C TYR A 186 6.96 12.56 10.25
N GLU A 187 7.08 13.67 10.97
CA GLU A 187 6.27 13.94 12.18
C GLU A 187 4.76 13.89 11.87
N ALA A 188 4.33 14.59 10.82
CA ALA A 188 2.92 14.63 10.43
C ALA A 188 2.39 13.25 9.99
N LEU A 189 3.22 12.45 9.29
CA LEU A 189 2.80 11.12 8.84
C LEU A 189 2.75 10.12 10.01
N ILE A 190 3.65 10.22 10.98
CA ILE A 190 3.62 9.44 12.22
C ILE A 190 2.36 9.77 13.02
N ALA A 191 2.07 11.07 13.22
CA ALA A 191 0.87 11.51 13.92
C ALA A 191 -0.41 11.02 13.23
N PHE A 192 -0.48 11.12 11.90
CA PHE A 192 -1.60 10.59 11.11
C PHE A 192 -1.75 9.08 11.25
N ALA A 193 -0.65 8.34 11.22
CA ALA A 193 -0.70 6.88 11.32
C ALA A 193 -1.17 6.38 12.70
N GLN A 194 -0.97 7.18 13.75
CA GLN A 194 -1.37 6.88 15.12
C GLN A 194 -2.77 7.41 15.51
N SER A 195 -3.40 8.24 14.67
CA SER A 195 -4.69 8.91 14.98
C SER A 195 -5.93 8.04 14.76
#